data_8aa4d408207f77f043ecbdc36d61adfd
#
_entry.id   8aa4d408207f77f043ecbdc36d61adfd
#
_cell.length_a   1.000
_cell.length_b   1.000
_cell.length_c   1.000
_cell.angle_alpha   90.00
_cell.angle_beta   90.00
_cell.angle_gamma   90.00
#
_symmetry.space_group_name_H-M   'P 1'
#
loop_
_entity.id
_entity.type
_entity.pdbx_description
1 polymer ?
#
loop_
_entity_poly.entity_id
_entity_poly.type
_entity_poly.pdbx_seq_one_letter_code
_entity_poly.pdbx_strand_id
1 'polypeptide(L)'
;MSKLKIVIADNESIIRMDLKEMLEEAGHEVVGECFNGLKAIELTQRLKPDLVIMDIKMPEMDGITAAKRISDQKLVPVILLTAFSQKDIVEKAKNSGVLAYLVKPIKPSNLFPAIEIALSRFNEIKQLEK
;
A
#
# COMPACT_ATOMS: atom_id res chain seq x y z
N MET A 1 -3.65 18.95 -1.09
CA MET A 1 -2.85 17.77 -0.68
C MET A 1 -1.50 17.81 -1.39
N SER A 2 -0.43 17.56 -0.65
CA SER A 2 0.91 17.54 -1.23
C SER A 2 1.05 16.36 -2.19
N LYS A 3 1.91 16.52 -3.19
CA LYS A 3 2.23 15.46 -4.13
C LYS A 3 2.95 14.32 -3.39
N LEU A 4 2.43 13.12 -3.53
CA LEU A 4 3.02 11.92 -2.92
C LEU A 4 3.74 11.09 -3.97
N LYS A 5 4.82 10.44 -3.55
CA LYS A 5 5.51 9.42 -4.35
C LYS A 5 5.02 8.07 -3.88
N ILE A 6 4.45 7.29 -4.79
CA ILE A 6 3.73 6.06 -4.44
C ILE A 6 4.29 4.89 -5.23
N VAL A 7 4.45 3.75 -4.54
CA VAL A 7 4.77 2.47 -5.16
C VAL A 7 3.50 1.62 -5.18
N ILE A 8 3.20 1.00 -6.31
CA ILE A 8 2.05 0.12 -6.49
C ILE A 8 2.55 -1.30 -6.73
N ALA A 9 1.98 -2.26 -6.02
CA ALA A 9 2.29 -3.67 -6.19
C ALA A 9 0.99 -4.45 -6.36
N ASP A 10 0.78 -5.04 -7.53
CA ASP A 10 -0.42 -5.83 -7.82
C ASP A 10 -0.11 -6.80 -8.96
N ASN A 11 -0.57 -8.03 -8.83
CA ASN A 11 -0.37 -9.06 -9.83
C ASN A 11 -1.13 -8.79 -11.12
N GLU A 12 -2.17 -7.96 -11.08
CA GLU A 12 -3.01 -7.65 -12.23
C GLU A 12 -2.63 -6.30 -12.83
N SER A 13 -2.17 -6.31 -14.10
CA SER A 13 -1.74 -5.10 -14.76
C SER A 13 -2.85 -4.06 -14.91
N ILE A 14 -4.09 -4.53 -15.10
CA ILE A 14 -5.24 -3.63 -15.22
C ILE A 14 -5.46 -2.84 -13.93
N ILE A 15 -5.31 -3.50 -12.79
CA ILE A 15 -5.45 -2.82 -11.49
C ILE A 15 -4.35 -1.77 -11.32
N ARG A 16 -3.11 -2.12 -11.70
CA ARG A 16 -2.01 -1.14 -11.61
C ARG A 16 -2.28 0.08 -12.50
N MET A 17 -2.78 -0.15 -13.71
CA MET A 17 -3.12 0.94 -14.63
C MET A 17 -4.20 1.85 -14.06
N ASP A 18 -5.26 1.26 -13.51
CA ASP A 18 -6.36 2.03 -12.93
C ASP A 18 -5.89 2.85 -11.73
N LEU A 19 -5.11 2.25 -10.85
CA LEU A 19 -4.57 2.97 -9.68
C LEU A 19 -3.66 4.11 -10.11
N LYS A 20 -2.78 3.85 -11.06
CA LYS A 20 -1.87 4.87 -11.56
C LYS A 20 -2.64 6.06 -12.13
N GLU A 21 -3.66 5.78 -12.95
CA GLU A 21 -4.49 6.83 -13.52
C GLU A 21 -5.17 7.67 -12.44
N MET A 22 -5.81 7.02 -11.46
CA MET A 22 -6.46 7.72 -10.36
C MET A 22 -5.50 8.60 -9.58
N LEU A 23 -4.33 8.05 -9.25
CA LEU A 23 -3.33 8.77 -8.45
C LEU A 23 -2.73 9.94 -9.21
N GLU A 24 -2.42 9.75 -10.47
CA GLU A 24 -1.81 10.81 -11.29
C GLU A 24 -2.81 11.93 -11.58
N GLU A 25 -4.08 11.60 -11.78
CA GLU A 25 -5.12 12.63 -11.94
C GLU A 25 -5.25 13.48 -10.69
N ALA A 26 -4.98 12.92 -9.52
CA ALA A 26 -5.03 13.67 -8.27
C ALA A 26 -3.72 14.42 -7.96
N GLY A 27 -2.74 14.36 -8.86
CA GLY A 27 -1.48 15.08 -8.71
C GLY A 27 -0.37 14.31 -8.03
N HIS A 28 -0.56 13.02 -7.76
CA HIS A 28 0.49 12.19 -7.16
C HIS A 28 1.36 11.55 -8.25
N GLU A 29 2.50 11.02 -7.85
CA GLU A 29 3.44 10.39 -8.76
C GLU A 29 3.63 8.92 -8.41
N VAL A 30 3.40 8.01 -9.37
CA VAL A 30 3.71 6.60 -9.21
C VAL A 30 5.16 6.39 -9.60
N VAL A 31 6.04 6.19 -8.62
CA VAL A 31 7.47 6.10 -8.85
C VAL A 31 7.95 4.68 -9.10
N GLY A 32 7.12 3.69 -8.85
CA GLY A 32 7.47 2.30 -9.14
C GLY A 32 6.25 1.40 -9.14
N GLU A 33 6.33 0.34 -9.92
CA GLU A 33 5.28 -0.68 -10.02
C GLU A 33 5.92 -2.05 -10.00
N CYS A 34 5.24 -3.02 -9.39
CA CYS A 34 5.71 -4.40 -9.37
C CYS A 34 4.54 -5.35 -9.18
N PHE A 35 4.82 -6.65 -9.21
CA PHE A 35 3.79 -7.68 -9.11
C PHE A 35 4.15 -8.81 -8.15
N ASN A 36 5.11 -8.59 -7.23
CA ASN A 36 5.38 -9.54 -6.14
C ASN A 36 5.90 -8.79 -4.91
N GLY A 37 5.80 -9.46 -3.75
CA GLY A 37 6.15 -8.83 -2.48
C GLY A 37 7.63 -8.57 -2.29
N LEU A 38 8.50 -9.42 -2.83
CA LEU A 38 9.94 -9.21 -2.72
C LEU A 38 10.35 -7.93 -3.43
N LYS A 39 9.81 -7.73 -4.64
CA LYS A 39 10.11 -6.53 -5.41
C LYS A 39 9.53 -5.28 -4.75
N ALA A 40 8.37 -5.42 -4.10
CA ALA A 40 7.77 -4.31 -3.38
C ALA A 40 8.68 -3.83 -2.25
N ILE A 41 9.28 -4.76 -1.50
CA ILE A 41 10.23 -4.41 -0.44
C ILE A 41 11.47 -3.72 -1.03
N GLU A 42 12.02 -4.28 -2.10
CA GLU A 42 13.19 -3.71 -2.77
C GLU A 42 12.93 -2.29 -3.26
N LEU A 43 11.79 -2.08 -3.94
CA LEU A 43 11.43 -0.75 -4.43
C LEU A 43 11.23 0.25 -3.29
N THR A 44 10.62 -0.21 -2.19
CA THR A 44 10.40 0.64 -1.04
C THR A 44 11.72 1.10 -0.43
N GLN A 45 12.67 0.19 -0.28
CA GLN A 45 13.98 0.51 0.27
C GLN A 45 14.77 1.45 -0.64
N ARG A 46 14.71 1.22 -1.94
CA ARG A 46 15.48 1.98 -2.92
C ARG A 46 14.89 3.35 -3.22
N LEU A 47 13.59 3.41 -3.44
CA LEU A 47 12.91 4.63 -3.88
C LEU A 47 12.41 5.50 -2.74
N LYS A 48 12.27 4.95 -1.55
CA LYS A 48 11.78 5.64 -0.36
C LYS A 48 10.51 6.45 -0.65
N PRO A 49 9.43 5.75 -1.10
CA PRO A 49 8.18 6.44 -1.42
C PRO A 49 7.49 6.94 -0.15
N ASP A 50 6.46 7.74 -0.34
CA ASP A 50 5.63 8.23 0.77
C ASP A 50 4.57 7.19 1.17
N LEU A 51 4.26 6.26 0.26
CA LEU A 51 3.16 5.32 0.47
C LEU A 51 3.35 4.11 -0.45
N VAL A 52 2.97 2.92 0.04
CA VAL A 52 2.89 1.71 -0.77
C VAL A 52 1.44 1.23 -0.79
N ILE A 53 0.91 0.95 -1.98
CA ILE A 53 -0.40 0.34 -2.16
C ILE A 53 -0.16 -1.04 -2.74
N MET A 54 -0.58 -2.09 -2.04
CA MET A 54 -0.14 -3.45 -2.34
C MET A 54 -1.25 -4.47 -2.23
N ASP A 55 -1.39 -5.29 -3.29
CA ASP A 55 -2.31 -6.41 -3.29
C ASP A 55 -1.83 -7.50 -2.32
N ILE A 56 -2.76 -8.28 -1.79
CA ILE A 56 -2.41 -9.39 -0.90
C ILE A 56 -1.90 -10.59 -1.68
N LYS A 57 -2.62 -11.00 -2.73
CA LYS A 57 -2.25 -12.20 -3.50
C LYS A 57 -1.26 -11.89 -4.61
N MET A 58 -0.02 -12.23 -4.39
CA MET A 58 1.05 -12.04 -5.37
C MET A 58 2.00 -13.23 -5.36
N PRO A 59 2.67 -13.52 -6.49
CA PRO A 59 3.63 -14.63 -6.53
C PRO A 59 4.88 -14.34 -5.69
N GLU A 60 5.60 -15.37 -5.35
CA GLU A 60 6.85 -15.38 -4.58
C GLU A 60 6.70 -14.93 -3.13
N MET A 61 6.16 -13.76 -2.89
CA MET A 61 5.85 -13.28 -1.55
C MET A 61 4.54 -12.50 -1.60
N ASP A 62 3.60 -12.85 -0.73
CA ASP A 62 2.31 -12.16 -0.69
C ASP A 62 2.44 -10.77 -0.03
N GLY A 63 1.37 -9.98 -0.19
CA GLY A 63 1.36 -8.60 0.30
C GLY A 63 1.35 -8.49 1.82
N ILE A 64 0.76 -9.44 2.52
CA ILE A 64 0.74 -9.41 3.99
C ILE A 64 2.14 -9.59 4.55
N THR A 65 2.87 -10.57 4.01
CA THR A 65 4.26 -10.82 4.43
C THR A 65 5.15 -9.62 4.10
N ALA A 66 5.00 -9.08 2.89
CA ALA A 66 5.79 -7.92 2.48
C ALA A 66 5.46 -6.69 3.34
N ALA A 67 4.18 -6.46 3.63
CA ALA A 67 3.75 -5.34 4.46
C ALA A 67 4.33 -5.44 5.87
N LYS A 68 4.35 -6.65 6.42
CA LYS A 68 4.93 -6.84 7.76
C LYS A 68 6.42 -6.50 7.77
N ARG A 69 7.16 -6.92 6.75
CA ARG A 69 8.59 -6.59 6.65
C ARG A 69 8.83 -5.10 6.49
N ILE A 70 8.02 -4.44 5.66
CA ILE A 70 8.11 -2.99 5.48
C ILE A 70 7.80 -2.27 6.79
N SER A 71 6.76 -2.73 7.48
CA SER A 71 6.34 -2.15 8.75
C SER A 71 7.40 -2.36 9.84
N ASP A 72 7.98 -3.56 9.93
CA ASP A 72 9.02 -3.85 10.92
C ASP A 72 10.26 -2.99 10.71
N GLN A 73 10.55 -2.61 9.48
CA GLN A 73 11.66 -1.72 9.16
C GLN A 73 11.27 -0.24 9.28
N LYS A 74 10.00 0.05 9.58
CA LYS A 74 9.46 1.41 9.76
C LYS A 74 9.71 2.31 8.54
N LEU A 75 9.59 1.71 7.35
CA LEU A 75 9.94 2.40 6.11
C LEU A 75 8.88 3.40 5.67
N VAL A 76 7.65 2.94 5.41
CA VAL A 76 6.57 3.80 4.88
C VAL A 76 5.23 3.19 5.25
N PRO A 77 4.15 3.98 5.20
CA PRO A 77 2.80 3.43 5.39
C PRO A 77 2.42 2.53 4.23
N VAL A 78 1.67 1.48 4.53
CA VAL A 78 1.20 0.50 3.55
C VAL A 78 -0.32 0.39 3.62
N ILE A 79 -0.96 0.42 2.44
CA ILE A 79 -2.38 0.11 2.28
C ILE A 79 -2.45 -1.21 1.52
N LEU A 80 -3.20 -2.18 2.05
CA LEU A 80 -3.41 -3.45 1.37
C LEU A 80 -4.69 -3.44 0.55
N LEU A 81 -4.64 -4.11 -0.59
CA LEU A 81 -5.80 -4.33 -1.47
C LEU A 81 -6.20 -5.78 -1.40
N THR A 82 -7.50 -6.05 -1.37
CA THR A 82 -7.99 -7.43 -1.34
C THR A 82 -9.23 -7.55 -2.23
N ALA A 83 -9.37 -8.71 -2.89
CA ALA A 83 -10.55 -8.99 -3.69
C ALA A 83 -11.76 -9.35 -2.82
N PHE A 84 -11.52 -9.78 -1.59
CA PHE A 84 -12.57 -10.26 -0.70
C PHE A 84 -12.41 -9.71 0.71
N SER A 85 -13.53 -9.38 1.36
CA SER A 85 -13.53 -9.02 2.77
C SER A 85 -13.70 -10.30 3.62
N GLN A 86 -12.79 -11.27 3.43
CA GLN A 86 -12.80 -12.48 4.24
C GLN A 86 -12.23 -12.17 5.62
N LYS A 87 -12.91 -12.67 6.64
CA LYS A 87 -12.54 -12.42 8.02
C LYS A 87 -11.09 -12.83 8.31
N ASP A 88 -10.67 -13.99 7.80
CA ASP A 88 -9.31 -14.49 8.01
C ASP A 88 -8.26 -13.57 7.42
N ILE A 89 -8.52 -13.03 6.23
CA ILE A 89 -7.59 -12.13 5.55
C ILE A 89 -7.51 -10.79 6.30
N VAL A 90 -8.65 -10.31 6.78
CA VAL A 90 -8.70 -9.07 7.56
C VAL A 90 -7.92 -9.22 8.87
N GLU A 91 -8.05 -10.36 9.55
CA GLU A 91 -7.30 -10.61 10.79
C GLU A 91 -5.79 -10.66 10.53
N LYS A 92 -5.36 -11.33 9.47
CA LYS A 92 -3.95 -11.37 9.10
C LYS A 92 -3.41 -9.99 8.73
N ALA A 93 -4.22 -9.19 8.03
CA ALA A 93 -3.84 -7.84 7.65
C ALA A 93 -3.65 -6.95 8.88
N LYS A 94 -4.51 -7.08 9.88
CA LYS A 94 -4.38 -6.31 11.13
C LYS A 94 -3.06 -6.56 11.83
N ASN A 95 -2.55 -7.79 11.74
CA ASN A 95 -1.31 -8.17 12.41
C ASN A 95 -0.06 -7.88 11.58
N SER A 96 -0.23 -7.36 10.36
CA SER A 96 0.89 -7.09 9.46
C SER A 96 1.45 -5.67 9.58
N GLY A 97 0.83 -4.82 10.40
CA GLY A 97 1.27 -3.44 10.55
C GLY A 97 0.73 -2.48 9.51
N VAL A 98 -0.20 -2.93 8.65
CA VAL A 98 -0.80 -2.02 7.67
C VAL A 98 -1.74 -1.05 8.36
N LEU A 99 -1.87 0.12 7.78
CA LEU A 99 -2.64 1.22 8.38
C LEU A 99 -4.02 1.37 7.77
N ALA A 100 -4.26 0.73 6.64
CA ALA A 100 -5.58 0.69 6.00
C ALA A 100 -5.63 -0.47 5.02
N TYR A 101 -6.82 -0.92 4.69
CA TYR A 101 -7.01 -1.87 3.60
C TYR A 101 -8.24 -1.46 2.80
N LEU A 102 -8.26 -1.87 1.53
CA LEU A 102 -9.37 -1.58 0.61
C LEU A 102 -9.81 -2.86 -0.08
N VAL A 103 -11.12 -3.00 -0.27
CA VAL A 103 -11.70 -4.12 -1.00
C VAL A 103 -11.92 -3.70 -2.45
N LYS A 104 -11.46 -4.52 -3.39
CA LYS A 104 -11.67 -4.26 -4.82
C LYS A 104 -13.14 -4.39 -5.18
N PRO A 105 -13.66 -3.62 -6.14
CA PRO A 105 -12.96 -2.67 -7.00
C PRO A 105 -12.64 -1.35 -6.30
N ILE A 106 -11.48 -0.80 -6.60
CA ILE A 106 -11.02 0.44 -5.97
C ILE A 106 -11.58 1.64 -6.73
N LYS A 107 -12.14 2.59 -6.01
CA LYS A 107 -12.69 3.82 -6.56
C LYS A 107 -12.04 5.02 -5.89
N PRO A 108 -11.99 6.19 -6.57
CA PRO A 108 -11.44 7.39 -5.93
C PRO A 108 -12.12 7.70 -4.59
N SER A 109 -13.42 7.44 -4.47
CA SER A 109 -14.18 7.76 -3.26
C SER A 109 -13.75 6.93 -2.04
N ASN A 110 -13.14 5.76 -2.22
CA ASN A 110 -12.60 5.00 -1.09
C ASN A 110 -11.07 5.05 -1.02
N LEU A 111 -10.40 5.24 -2.15
CA LEU A 111 -8.94 5.29 -2.19
C LEU A 111 -8.37 6.50 -1.44
N PHE A 112 -8.85 7.71 -1.75
CA PHE A 112 -8.26 8.92 -1.18
C PHE A 112 -8.48 9.07 0.31
N PRO A 113 -9.66 8.76 0.88
CA PRO A 113 -9.80 8.76 2.33
C PRO A 113 -8.88 7.74 3.02
N ALA A 114 -8.68 6.57 2.41
CA ALA A 114 -7.76 5.56 2.98
C ALA A 114 -6.32 6.07 3.00
N ILE A 115 -5.90 6.78 1.96
CA ILE A 115 -4.56 7.38 1.90
C ILE A 115 -4.39 8.38 3.05
N GLU A 116 -5.36 9.26 3.25
CA GLU A 116 -5.29 10.25 4.32
C GLU A 116 -5.20 9.59 5.70
N ILE A 117 -6.01 8.55 5.92
CA ILE A 117 -6.00 7.82 7.19
C ILE A 117 -4.65 7.15 7.40
N ALA A 118 -4.12 6.49 6.38
CA ALA A 118 -2.85 5.78 6.49
C ALA A 118 -1.70 6.74 6.80
N LEU A 119 -1.64 7.88 6.12
CA LEU A 119 -0.61 8.88 6.37
C LEU A 119 -0.72 9.46 7.77
N SER A 120 -1.93 9.77 8.21
CA SER A 120 -2.16 10.33 9.54
C SER A 120 -1.73 9.36 10.64
N ARG A 121 -2.13 8.10 10.52
CA ARG A 121 -1.77 7.07 11.50
C ARG A 121 -0.27 6.82 11.53
N PHE A 122 0.37 6.80 10.35
CA PHE A 122 1.82 6.59 10.28
C PHE A 122 2.57 7.71 10.99
N ASN A 123 2.14 8.96 10.79
CA ASN A 123 2.75 10.11 11.44
C ASN A 123 2.57 10.06 12.96
N GLU A 124 1.39 9.64 13.44
CA GLU A 124 1.14 9.47 14.88
C GLU A 124 2.08 8.44 15.48
N ILE A 125 2.25 7.30 14.81
CA ILE A 125 3.13 6.23 15.30
C ILE A 125 4.57 6.73 15.37
N LYS A 126 5.04 7.44 14.35
CA LYS A 126 6.40 8.00 14.34
C LYS A 126 6.63 8.97 15.49
N GLN A 127 5.63 9.79 15.82
CA GLN A 127 5.75 10.74 16.93
C GLN A 127 5.80 10.03 18.28
N LEU A 128 5.06 8.94 18.44
CA LEU A 128 5.05 8.17 19.69
C LEU A 128 6.37 7.45 19.94
N GLU A 129 7.16 7.20 18.90
CA GLU A 129 8.43 6.50 19.01
C GLU A 129 9.64 7.39 19.27
N LYS A 130 9.43 8.70 19.29
CA LYS A 130 10.52 9.63 19.57
C LYS A 130 10.86 9.72 21.06
#